data_f51b484ad923c1b60e05046bed3493b2
#
_entry.id   f51b484ad923c1b60e05046bed3493b2
#
_cell.length_a   1.000
_cell.length_b   1.000
_cell.length_c   1.000
_cell.angle_alpha   90.00
_cell.angle_beta   90.00
_cell.angle_gamma   90.00
#
_symmetry.space_group_name_H-M   'P 1'
#
loop_
_entity.id
_entity.type
_entity.pdbx_description
1 polymer ?
#
loop_
_entity_poly.entity_id
_entity_poly.type
_entity_poly.pdbx_seq_one_letter_code
_entity_poly.pdbx_strand_id
1 'polypeptide(L)'
;GSCHAGDGKGHPFTTLTRFGQSDETGNHFLDRGGPQLQNRAIHGHVPETLPTGASFSKFTPPANTGLGLLGALSDEQILANVDPDDRDKDGISGVPNWIHPPDFFKAQWFHQPRNGLYVGRFGKKAAAIDLLHQTVNAYKQDMGITSDFDTEDPINYAVSGQAGDLAPDPEVPASTVNAVVFYLRTLKVPVQRRPSDPAVQAGKATFLGIGCGKCHTPEWTTPRSDVAVLGNQTFAPYTDLLLHDMGPGLDDGYTEGTAKTAEWRTPPLWGLGLSANSQGGGLFLLHDGRARSVDEAIRLHGGEARAVRERYEQLTPAKRDELLNFLDSL
;
A
#
# COMPACT_ATOMS: atom_id res chain seq x y z
N GLY A 1 -17.59 -2.72 -1.19
CA GLY A 1 -17.52 -4.14 -1.44
C GLY A 1 -16.94 -4.58 -2.76
N SER A 2 -17.18 -3.88 -3.89
CA SER A 2 -16.71 -4.35 -5.21
C SER A 2 -15.18 -4.20 -5.40
N CYS A 3 -14.58 -3.16 -4.84
CA CYS A 3 -13.13 -2.91 -4.97
C CYS A 3 -12.28 -3.81 -4.05
N HIS A 4 -12.81 -4.17 -2.88
CA HIS A 4 -12.15 -5.02 -1.88
C HIS A 4 -13.02 -6.24 -1.55
N ALA A 5 -13.27 -7.10 -2.53
CA ALA A 5 -14.12 -8.27 -2.34
C ALA A 5 -13.58 -9.19 -1.22
N GLY A 6 -14.42 -9.51 -0.23
CA GLY A 6 -14.03 -10.30 0.94
C GLY A 6 -12.91 -9.69 1.78
N ASP A 7 -12.80 -8.35 1.81
CA ASP A 7 -11.71 -7.58 2.46
C ASP A 7 -10.30 -7.92 1.93
N GLY A 8 -10.24 -8.63 0.81
CA GLY A 8 -9.02 -9.03 0.13
C GLY A 8 -8.49 -7.99 -0.85
N LYS A 9 -7.54 -8.42 -1.68
CA LYS A 9 -7.00 -7.59 -2.77
C LYS A 9 -8.04 -7.40 -3.86
N GLY A 10 -8.11 -6.19 -4.42
CA GLY A 10 -8.99 -5.86 -5.53
C GLY A 10 -8.57 -6.51 -6.84
N HIS A 11 -9.55 -6.63 -7.73
CA HIS A 11 -9.38 -7.13 -9.10
C HIS A 11 -8.80 -6.02 -10.00
N PRO A 12 -8.04 -6.34 -11.06
CA PRO A 12 -7.54 -5.34 -12.02
C PRO A 12 -8.61 -4.45 -12.67
N PHE A 13 -9.86 -4.91 -12.78
CA PHE A 13 -10.97 -4.09 -13.26
C PHE A 13 -11.40 -2.97 -12.30
N THR A 14 -10.94 -3.00 -11.06
CA THR A 14 -11.13 -1.94 -10.06
C THR A 14 -9.85 -1.14 -9.83
N THR A 15 -8.89 -1.23 -10.76
CA THR A 15 -7.63 -0.50 -10.71
C THR A 15 -7.89 1.00 -10.82
N LEU A 16 -7.29 1.76 -9.92
CA LEU A 16 -7.31 3.22 -9.92
C LEU A 16 -6.14 3.75 -10.74
N THR A 17 -6.32 4.90 -11.37
CA THR A 17 -5.24 5.63 -12.03
C THR A 17 -4.86 6.81 -11.14
N ARG A 18 -3.63 6.79 -10.62
CA ARG A 18 -3.05 7.92 -9.90
C ARG A 18 -2.11 8.66 -10.82
N PHE A 19 -2.13 10.00 -10.79
CA PHE A 19 -1.33 10.82 -11.67
C PHE A 19 -0.75 12.05 -10.97
N GLY A 20 0.34 12.55 -11.54
CA GLY A 20 1.02 13.75 -11.10
C GLY A 20 2.48 13.50 -10.77
N GLN A 21 3.16 14.58 -10.42
CA GLN A 21 4.52 14.59 -9.91
C GLN A 21 4.51 15.31 -8.59
N SER A 22 4.86 14.59 -7.53
CA SER A 22 4.99 15.14 -6.18
C SER A 22 6.46 15.33 -5.84
N ASP A 23 6.74 16.35 -5.08
CA ASP A 23 8.01 16.60 -4.42
C ASP A 23 7.76 17.05 -2.97
N GLU A 24 8.75 17.64 -2.32
CA GLU A 24 8.63 18.17 -0.96
C GLU A 24 7.60 19.30 -0.81
N THR A 25 7.19 19.92 -1.93
CA THR A 25 6.21 21.02 -1.97
C THR A 25 4.78 20.56 -2.25
N GLY A 26 4.59 19.30 -2.67
CA GLY A 26 3.30 18.71 -2.98
C GLY A 26 3.19 18.17 -4.40
N ASN A 27 1.97 17.81 -4.81
CA ASN A 27 1.70 17.34 -6.17
C ASN A 27 1.40 18.50 -7.10
N HIS A 28 2.18 18.66 -8.17
CA HIS A 28 2.05 19.74 -9.16
C HIS A 28 0.80 19.65 -10.06
N PHE A 29 -0.01 18.62 -9.92
CA PHE A 29 -1.24 18.43 -10.68
C PHE A 29 -2.51 18.46 -9.81
N LEU A 30 -2.42 18.96 -8.56
CA LEU A 30 -3.61 19.10 -7.70
C LEU A 30 -4.66 20.04 -8.31
N ASP A 31 -4.24 21.12 -8.95
CA ASP A 31 -5.09 22.08 -9.65
C ASP A 31 -5.70 21.53 -10.95
N ARG A 32 -5.41 20.29 -11.30
CA ARG A 32 -5.89 19.58 -12.49
C ARG A 32 -6.55 18.24 -12.15
N GLY A 33 -6.97 18.03 -10.90
CA GLY A 33 -7.68 16.86 -10.43
C GLY A 33 -6.82 15.77 -9.79
N GLY A 34 -5.47 15.93 -9.73
CA GLY A 34 -4.63 14.94 -9.03
C GLY A 34 -4.96 14.83 -7.54
N PRO A 35 -4.52 13.77 -6.89
CA PRO A 35 -3.65 12.69 -7.39
C PRO A 35 -4.38 11.52 -8.05
N GLN A 36 -5.71 11.47 -8.10
CA GLN A 36 -6.46 10.36 -8.70
C GLN A 36 -7.36 10.82 -9.81
N LEU A 37 -7.29 10.13 -10.94
CA LEU A 37 -8.10 10.38 -12.11
C LEU A 37 -9.55 9.94 -11.87
N GLN A 38 -10.48 10.87 -11.95
CA GLN A 38 -11.92 10.61 -11.89
C GLN A 38 -12.44 10.21 -13.29
N ASN A 39 -11.99 9.02 -13.75
CA ASN A 39 -12.31 8.48 -15.08
C ASN A 39 -13.74 7.95 -15.21
N ARG A 40 -14.55 8.09 -14.17
CA ARG A 40 -16.00 7.83 -14.14
C ARG A 40 -16.70 9.04 -13.58
N ALA A 41 -17.88 9.33 -14.08
CA ALA A 41 -18.68 10.44 -13.61
C ALA A 41 -20.12 9.98 -13.39
N ILE A 42 -20.84 10.67 -12.50
CA ILE A 42 -22.27 10.51 -12.30
C ILE A 42 -23.03 11.05 -13.52
N HIS A 43 -24.32 10.72 -13.59
CA HIS A 43 -25.17 11.17 -14.71
C HIS A 43 -25.19 12.72 -14.82
N GLY A 44 -24.94 13.22 -16.04
CA GLY A 44 -24.89 14.67 -16.29
C GLY A 44 -23.51 15.31 -16.12
N HIS A 45 -22.52 14.57 -15.65
CA HIS A 45 -21.14 15.03 -15.49
C HIS A 45 -20.20 14.38 -16.51
N VAL A 46 -19.06 15.03 -16.76
CA VAL A 46 -18.05 14.57 -17.72
C VAL A 46 -16.89 13.93 -16.97
N PRO A 47 -16.52 12.67 -17.29
CA PRO A 47 -15.34 12.03 -16.70
C PRO A 47 -14.06 12.81 -16.98
N GLU A 48 -13.11 12.75 -16.08
CA GLU A 48 -11.78 13.31 -16.30
C GLU A 48 -10.99 12.53 -17.33
N THR A 49 -10.12 13.25 -18.02
CA THR A 49 -9.07 12.68 -18.87
C THR A 49 -7.71 13.04 -18.32
N LEU A 50 -6.74 12.15 -18.50
CA LEU A 50 -5.39 12.38 -18.01
C LEU A 50 -4.81 13.67 -18.60
N PRO A 51 -4.35 14.63 -17.77
CA PRO A 51 -3.75 15.86 -18.26
C PRO A 51 -2.50 15.59 -19.11
N THR A 52 -2.31 16.37 -20.16
CA THR A 52 -1.13 16.26 -21.02
C THR A 52 0.15 16.46 -20.21
N GLY A 53 1.10 15.54 -20.31
CA GLY A 53 2.38 15.60 -19.61
C GLY A 53 2.35 15.03 -18.20
N ALA A 54 1.20 14.61 -17.67
CA ALA A 54 1.12 13.95 -16.38
C ALA A 54 1.70 12.52 -16.46
N SER A 55 2.64 12.20 -15.57
CA SER A 55 3.00 10.82 -15.29
C SER A 55 1.89 10.15 -14.49
N PHE A 56 1.70 8.85 -14.68
CA PHE A 56 0.64 8.11 -13.99
C PHE A 56 1.04 6.68 -13.67
N SER A 57 0.37 6.12 -12.69
CA SER A 57 0.45 4.70 -12.35
C SER A 57 -0.93 4.11 -12.10
N LYS A 58 -1.06 2.80 -12.30
CA LYS A 58 -2.29 2.06 -11.99
C LYS A 58 -2.12 1.29 -10.69
N PHE A 59 -3.07 1.46 -9.78
CA PHE A 59 -3.05 0.81 -8.48
C PHE A 59 -4.22 -0.17 -8.35
N THR A 60 -3.89 -1.45 -8.10
CA THR A 60 -4.89 -2.41 -7.63
C THR A 60 -5.24 -2.11 -6.17
N PRO A 61 -6.51 -2.21 -5.74
CA PRO A 61 -6.88 -2.04 -4.35
C PRO A 61 -6.13 -3.02 -3.43
N PRO A 62 -5.51 -2.56 -2.33
CA PRO A 62 -4.82 -3.44 -1.38
C PRO A 62 -5.82 -4.24 -0.54
N ALA A 63 -5.35 -5.32 0.10
CA ALA A 63 -6.16 -6.04 1.09
C ALA A 63 -6.41 -5.15 2.32
N ASN A 64 -7.60 -5.28 2.91
CA ASN A 64 -8.02 -4.53 4.11
C ASN A 64 -7.69 -5.28 5.42
N THR A 65 -7.37 -6.57 5.35
CA THR A 65 -7.11 -7.41 6.52
C THR A 65 -5.80 -7.03 7.23
N GLY A 66 -5.82 -7.00 8.56
CA GLY A 66 -4.65 -6.79 9.39
C GLY A 66 -4.11 -5.36 9.46
N LEU A 67 -4.75 -4.39 8.81
CA LEU A 67 -4.25 -3.02 8.74
C LEU A 67 -4.09 -2.35 10.13
N GLY A 68 -4.92 -2.74 11.10
CA GLY A 68 -4.82 -2.21 12.47
C GLY A 68 -3.52 -2.56 13.16
N LEU A 69 -2.96 -3.77 12.94
CA LEU A 69 -1.66 -4.16 13.49
C LEU A 69 -0.52 -3.36 12.85
N LEU A 70 -0.58 -3.12 11.54
CA LEU A 70 0.40 -2.28 10.85
C LEU A 70 0.32 -0.82 11.31
N GLY A 71 -0.90 -0.30 11.50
CA GLY A 71 -1.14 1.06 11.99
C GLY A 71 -0.76 1.26 13.46
N ALA A 72 -0.64 0.20 14.24
CA ALA A 72 -0.25 0.24 15.65
C ALA A 72 1.29 0.20 15.85
N LEU A 73 2.08 -0.04 14.82
CA LEU A 73 3.54 0.06 14.90
C LEU A 73 3.95 1.51 15.15
N SER A 74 5.01 1.73 15.93
CA SER A 74 5.55 3.07 16.11
C SER A 74 6.45 3.49 14.93
N ASP A 75 6.56 4.81 14.70
CA ASP A 75 7.51 5.34 13.73
C ASP A 75 8.94 4.92 14.07
N GLU A 76 9.29 4.87 15.36
CA GLU A 76 10.60 4.39 15.82
C GLU A 76 10.92 2.99 15.31
N GLN A 77 9.94 2.08 15.40
CA GLN A 77 10.11 0.70 14.91
C GLN A 77 10.33 0.67 13.40
N ILE A 78 9.52 1.40 12.63
CA ILE A 78 9.64 1.46 11.17
C ILE A 78 10.97 2.09 10.77
N LEU A 79 11.32 3.22 11.40
CA LEU A 79 12.55 3.97 11.11
C LEU A 79 13.84 3.24 11.54
N ALA A 80 13.75 2.26 12.43
CA ALA A 80 14.90 1.41 12.80
C ALA A 80 15.42 0.54 11.63
N ASN A 81 14.59 0.29 10.60
CA ASN A 81 14.98 -0.48 9.42
C ASN A 81 15.47 0.41 8.25
N VAL A 82 15.52 1.72 8.43
CA VAL A 82 15.92 2.66 7.37
C VAL A 82 17.44 2.70 7.24
N ASP A 83 17.94 2.44 6.04
CA ASP A 83 19.36 2.54 5.71
C ASP A 83 19.60 3.20 4.33
N PRO A 84 19.32 4.51 4.20
CA PRO A 84 19.37 5.22 2.92
C PRO A 84 20.77 5.25 2.29
N ASP A 85 21.81 5.02 3.10
CA ASP A 85 23.21 5.06 2.69
C ASP A 85 23.79 3.65 2.44
N ASP A 86 22.97 2.59 2.55
CA ASP A 86 23.38 1.18 2.42
C ASP A 86 24.67 0.90 3.22
N ARG A 87 24.65 1.21 4.52
CA ARG A 87 25.83 1.15 5.40
C ARG A 87 26.35 -0.25 5.62
N ASP A 88 25.45 -1.24 5.62
CA ASP A 88 25.81 -2.65 5.73
C ASP A 88 26.23 -3.26 4.37
N LYS A 89 26.11 -2.50 3.27
CA LYS A 89 26.51 -2.83 1.91
C LYS A 89 25.84 -4.09 1.36
N ASP A 90 24.59 -4.23 1.69
CA ASP A 90 23.80 -5.37 1.21
C ASP A 90 23.00 -5.06 -0.08
N GLY A 91 23.03 -3.80 -0.51
CA GLY A 91 22.35 -3.30 -1.71
C GLY A 91 20.89 -2.94 -1.48
N ILE A 92 20.46 -2.85 -0.21
CA ILE A 92 19.06 -2.55 0.17
C ILE A 92 19.05 -1.35 1.11
N SER A 93 18.45 -0.24 0.68
CA SER A 93 18.43 0.98 1.47
C SER A 93 17.18 1.12 2.34
N GLY A 94 16.01 0.93 1.77
CA GLY A 94 14.75 1.16 2.47
C GLY A 94 14.57 2.58 3.00
N VAL A 95 13.60 3.32 2.49
CA VAL A 95 13.34 4.69 2.92
C VAL A 95 11.87 4.89 3.29
N PRO A 96 11.53 5.74 4.28
CA PRO A 96 10.14 6.05 4.56
C PRO A 96 9.59 7.02 3.52
N ASN A 97 8.29 6.95 3.22
CA ASN A 97 7.62 8.06 2.56
C ASN A 97 7.23 9.11 3.60
N TRP A 98 7.71 10.33 3.43
CA TRP A 98 7.36 11.46 4.27
C TRP A 98 6.17 12.21 3.67
N ILE A 99 5.10 12.36 4.45
CA ILE A 99 3.80 12.85 3.98
C ILE A 99 3.40 14.09 4.76
N HIS A 100 2.93 15.11 4.05
CA HIS A 100 2.21 16.22 4.65
C HIS A 100 0.92 15.73 5.31
N PRO A 101 0.69 16.01 6.60
CA PRO A 101 -0.53 15.60 7.25
C PRO A 101 -1.72 16.41 6.70
N PRO A 102 -2.88 15.80 6.46
CA PRO A 102 -4.09 16.58 6.19
C PRO A 102 -4.55 17.31 7.46
N ASP A 103 -5.36 18.35 7.32
CA ASP A 103 -5.81 19.22 8.43
C ASP A 103 -6.51 18.45 9.56
N PHE A 104 -7.19 17.38 9.24
CA PHE A 104 -7.88 16.53 10.22
C PHE A 104 -6.95 15.53 10.94
N PHE A 105 -5.69 15.38 10.50
CA PHE A 105 -4.75 14.45 11.11
C PHE A 105 -4.41 14.86 12.56
N LYS A 106 -4.39 13.89 13.46
CA LYS A 106 -4.00 14.08 14.86
C LYS A 106 -2.85 13.15 15.21
N ALA A 107 -1.67 13.73 15.39
CA ALA A 107 -0.50 12.98 15.79
C ALA A 107 -0.74 12.19 17.08
N GLN A 108 -0.33 10.93 17.09
CA GLN A 108 -0.33 10.06 18.26
C GLN A 108 1.06 10.06 18.91
N TRP A 109 1.15 9.55 20.13
CA TRP A 109 2.39 9.51 20.91
C TRP A 109 3.54 8.74 20.25
N PHE A 110 3.25 7.86 19.31
CA PHE A 110 4.22 7.03 18.59
C PHE A 110 4.66 7.62 17.24
N HIS A 111 4.12 8.76 16.84
CA HIS A 111 4.55 9.46 15.63
C HIS A 111 5.79 10.31 15.90
N GLN A 112 6.75 10.28 14.98
CA GLN A 112 7.98 11.06 15.02
C GLN A 112 8.08 11.95 13.77
N PRO A 113 7.54 13.17 13.82
CA PRO A 113 7.54 14.06 12.66
C PRO A 113 8.96 14.55 12.34
N ARG A 114 9.23 14.71 11.05
CA ARG A 114 10.44 15.36 10.54
C ARG A 114 10.04 16.58 9.70
N ASN A 115 10.40 17.77 10.12
CA ASN A 115 10.05 19.03 9.44
C ASN A 115 8.54 19.17 9.16
N GLY A 116 7.68 18.72 10.07
CA GLY A 116 6.23 18.75 9.90
C GLY A 116 5.65 17.63 9.04
N LEU A 117 6.47 16.77 8.46
CA LEU A 117 6.07 15.60 7.71
C LEU A 117 6.01 14.36 8.62
N TYR A 118 5.18 13.39 8.26
CA TYR A 118 4.98 12.15 9.00
C TYR A 118 5.22 10.92 8.13
N VAL A 119 5.59 9.80 8.78
CA VAL A 119 5.83 8.54 8.10
C VAL A 119 4.52 7.97 7.53
N GLY A 120 4.48 7.79 6.22
CA GLY A 120 3.39 7.11 5.56
C GLY A 120 3.47 5.59 5.73
N ARG A 121 2.32 4.91 5.78
CA ARG A 121 2.20 3.46 6.04
C ARG A 121 1.30 2.74 5.08
N PHE A 122 0.27 3.43 4.55
CA PHE A 122 -0.78 2.84 3.73
C PHE A 122 -0.71 3.33 2.29
N GLY A 123 -1.33 2.56 1.38
CA GLY A 123 -1.21 2.80 -0.06
C GLY A 123 0.02 2.10 -0.68
N LYS A 124 0.12 2.11 -2.00
CA LYS A 124 1.19 1.43 -2.76
C LYS A 124 2.55 2.12 -2.61
N LYS A 125 2.52 3.44 -2.43
CA LYS A 125 3.72 4.27 -2.17
C LYS A 125 3.76 4.79 -0.72
N ALA A 126 3.05 4.13 0.23
CA ALA A 126 2.96 4.59 1.63
C ALA A 126 2.51 6.05 1.75
N ALA A 127 1.46 6.46 1.03
CA ALA A 127 1.05 7.86 0.92
C ALA A 127 0.02 8.30 1.98
N ALA A 128 -0.43 7.42 2.85
CA ALA A 128 -1.31 7.77 3.96
C ALA A 128 -0.66 7.44 5.31
N ILE A 129 -0.74 8.38 6.25
CA ILE A 129 -0.07 8.31 7.56
C ILE A 129 -0.77 7.28 8.46
N ASP A 130 -2.11 7.32 8.48
CA ASP A 130 -2.94 6.42 9.29
C ASP A 130 -4.18 5.95 8.52
N LEU A 131 -4.99 5.12 9.16
CA LEU A 131 -6.20 4.58 8.52
C LEU A 131 -7.32 5.62 8.38
N LEU A 132 -7.34 6.67 9.19
CA LEU A 132 -8.29 7.77 8.97
C LEU A 132 -7.95 8.51 7.68
N HIS A 133 -6.68 8.89 7.50
CA HIS A 133 -6.20 9.52 6.27
C HIS A 133 -6.51 8.64 5.03
N GLN A 134 -6.18 7.33 5.10
CA GLN A 134 -6.46 6.40 4.00
C GLN A 134 -7.95 6.27 3.71
N THR A 135 -8.80 6.24 4.75
CA THR A 135 -10.25 6.07 4.60
C THR A 135 -10.91 7.32 4.01
N VAL A 136 -10.54 8.51 4.49
CA VAL A 136 -11.03 9.78 3.92
C VAL A 136 -10.64 9.90 2.44
N ASN A 137 -9.39 9.58 2.11
CA ASN A 137 -8.94 9.56 0.71
C ASN A 137 -9.77 8.58 -0.15
N ALA A 138 -10.11 7.40 0.39
CA ALA A 138 -10.91 6.43 -0.34
C ALA A 138 -12.36 6.91 -0.55
N TYR A 139 -12.97 7.55 0.44
CA TYR A 139 -14.29 8.16 0.27
C TYR A 139 -14.28 9.21 -0.83
N LYS A 140 -13.38 10.19 -0.75
CA LYS A 140 -13.32 11.28 -1.72
C LYS A 140 -12.81 10.82 -3.09
N GLN A 141 -11.63 10.20 -3.13
CA GLN A 141 -10.93 9.94 -4.39
C GLN A 141 -11.46 8.69 -5.12
N ASP A 142 -11.84 7.62 -4.39
CA ASP A 142 -12.29 6.37 -5.01
C ASP A 142 -13.80 6.35 -5.28
N MET A 143 -14.59 7.10 -4.48
CA MET A 143 -16.05 7.07 -4.54
C MET A 143 -16.70 8.43 -4.87
N GLY A 144 -15.94 9.52 -4.79
CA GLY A 144 -16.46 10.88 -4.99
C GLY A 144 -17.37 11.36 -3.86
N ILE A 145 -17.21 10.81 -2.64
CA ILE A 145 -18.08 11.10 -1.49
C ILE A 145 -17.37 12.03 -0.52
N THR A 146 -18.00 13.15 -0.19
CA THR A 146 -17.52 14.11 0.80
C THR A 146 -17.80 13.66 2.24
N SER A 147 -17.05 14.18 3.18
CA SER A 147 -17.21 13.86 4.61
C SER A 147 -16.91 15.08 5.49
N ASP A 148 -17.25 15.01 6.79
CA ASP A 148 -16.86 16.05 7.76
C ASP A 148 -15.34 16.31 7.83
N PHE A 149 -14.52 15.40 7.32
CA PHE A 149 -13.06 15.53 7.25
C PHE A 149 -12.58 16.21 5.98
N ASP A 150 -13.32 16.11 4.89
CA ASP A 150 -13.03 16.72 3.58
C ASP A 150 -14.38 16.97 2.89
N THR A 151 -14.78 18.22 2.86
CA THR A 151 -16.14 18.67 2.47
C THR A 151 -16.23 19.14 1.02
N GLU A 152 -15.13 19.11 0.27
CA GLU A 152 -15.13 19.61 -1.11
C GLU A 152 -15.33 18.48 -2.11
N ASP A 153 -16.29 18.62 -3.02
CA ASP A 153 -16.47 17.69 -4.12
C ASP A 153 -15.23 17.59 -5.03
N PRO A 154 -14.90 16.40 -5.53
CA PRO A 154 -13.99 16.28 -6.66
C PRO A 154 -14.66 16.86 -7.91
N ILE A 155 -14.01 17.83 -8.54
CA ILE A 155 -14.49 18.47 -9.77
C ILE A 155 -13.57 18.20 -10.95
N ASN A 156 -14.14 18.12 -12.15
CA ASN A 156 -13.35 18.02 -13.38
C ASN A 156 -12.86 19.41 -13.79
N TYR A 157 -11.61 19.72 -13.50
CA TYR A 157 -10.98 21.02 -13.80
C TYR A 157 -10.88 21.35 -15.30
N ALA A 158 -11.05 20.37 -16.18
CA ALA A 158 -11.06 20.57 -17.63
C ALA A 158 -12.40 21.08 -18.15
N VAL A 159 -13.45 21.08 -17.34
CA VAL A 159 -14.82 21.51 -17.71
C VAL A 159 -15.17 22.79 -16.95
N SER A 160 -15.27 23.90 -17.67
CA SER A 160 -15.65 25.19 -17.07
C SER A 160 -17.10 25.17 -16.55
N GLY A 161 -17.29 25.69 -15.33
CA GLY A 161 -18.61 25.80 -14.71
C GLY A 161 -19.22 24.52 -14.21
N GLN A 162 -18.45 23.43 -14.11
CA GLN A 162 -18.90 22.22 -13.44
C GLN A 162 -18.93 22.48 -11.93
N ALA A 163 -20.12 22.34 -11.33
CA ALA A 163 -20.29 22.24 -9.88
C ALA A 163 -20.04 20.79 -9.43
N GLY A 164 -20.05 20.58 -8.14
CA GLY A 164 -20.10 19.24 -7.57
C GLY A 164 -21.36 18.45 -7.97
N ASP A 165 -21.67 17.39 -7.24
CA ASP A 165 -22.77 16.47 -7.61
C ASP A 165 -24.17 16.96 -7.27
N LEU A 166 -24.29 18.15 -6.64
CA LEU A 166 -25.53 18.77 -6.14
C LEU A 166 -26.13 18.07 -4.92
N ALA A 167 -25.48 17.10 -4.33
CA ALA A 167 -25.83 16.60 -3.01
C ALA A 167 -25.44 17.62 -1.91
N PRO A 168 -26.14 17.66 -0.79
CA PRO A 168 -25.69 18.50 0.32
C PRO A 168 -24.43 17.97 0.98
N ASP A 169 -23.39 18.78 1.07
CA ASP A 169 -22.12 18.44 1.73
C ASP A 169 -22.10 18.83 3.21
N PRO A 170 -21.40 18.04 4.06
CA PRO A 170 -20.79 16.73 3.76
C PRO A 170 -21.84 15.61 3.67
N GLU A 171 -21.65 14.68 2.72
CA GLU A 171 -22.57 13.54 2.53
C GLU A 171 -22.45 12.49 3.63
N VAL A 172 -21.25 12.31 4.19
CA VAL A 172 -20.98 11.29 5.21
C VAL A 172 -20.44 11.92 6.49
N PRO A 173 -21.13 11.71 7.65
CA PRO A 173 -20.67 12.26 8.91
C PRO A 173 -19.39 11.57 9.41
N ALA A 174 -18.59 12.29 10.20
CA ALA A 174 -17.37 11.79 10.83
C ALA A 174 -17.60 10.50 11.64
N SER A 175 -18.77 10.32 12.22
CA SER A 175 -19.12 9.11 12.96
C SER A 175 -19.12 7.85 12.07
N THR A 176 -19.59 7.95 10.84
CA THR A 176 -19.58 6.85 9.88
C THR A 176 -18.15 6.54 9.42
N VAL A 177 -17.37 7.57 9.07
CA VAL A 177 -15.96 7.39 8.69
C VAL A 177 -15.17 6.72 9.82
N ASN A 178 -15.34 7.20 11.07
CA ASN A 178 -14.69 6.62 12.24
C ASN A 178 -15.13 5.16 12.51
N ALA A 179 -16.38 4.81 12.25
CA ALA A 179 -16.85 3.43 12.35
C ALA A 179 -16.16 2.52 11.32
N VAL A 180 -15.96 3.00 10.08
CA VAL A 180 -15.21 2.28 9.05
C VAL A 180 -13.74 2.15 9.44
N VAL A 181 -13.11 3.20 9.95
CA VAL A 181 -11.73 3.15 10.47
C VAL A 181 -11.60 2.11 11.58
N PHE A 182 -12.56 2.07 12.53
CA PHE A 182 -12.56 1.08 13.59
C PHE A 182 -12.73 -0.35 13.04
N TYR A 183 -13.62 -0.54 12.07
CA TYR A 183 -13.78 -1.81 11.38
C TYR A 183 -12.45 -2.26 10.72
N LEU A 184 -11.79 -1.40 9.95
CA LEU A 184 -10.50 -1.68 9.32
C LEU A 184 -9.40 -2.00 10.34
N ARG A 185 -9.37 -1.29 11.49
CA ARG A 185 -8.42 -1.53 12.58
C ARG A 185 -8.62 -2.91 13.22
N THR A 186 -9.83 -3.44 13.21
CA THR A 186 -10.17 -4.70 13.90
C THR A 186 -10.32 -5.90 12.97
N LEU A 187 -10.17 -5.72 11.66
CA LEU A 187 -10.13 -6.84 10.72
C LEU A 187 -8.95 -7.75 11.02
N LYS A 188 -9.26 -9.04 11.23
CA LYS A 188 -8.27 -10.06 11.57
C LYS A 188 -7.32 -10.33 10.40
N VAL A 189 -6.05 -10.58 10.71
CA VAL A 189 -5.09 -11.10 9.73
C VAL A 189 -5.43 -12.53 9.31
N PRO A 190 -5.21 -12.89 8.04
CA PRO A 190 -5.24 -14.29 7.61
C PRO A 190 -4.22 -15.12 8.41
N VAL A 191 -4.64 -16.29 8.85
CA VAL A 191 -3.76 -17.21 9.58
C VAL A 191 -2.89 -17.98 8.58
N GLN A 192 -1.59 -18.05 8.82
CA GLN A 192 -0.70 -18.90 8.03
C GLN A 192 -1.21 -20.34 8.03
N ARG A 193 -1.30 -20.93 6.85
CA ARG A 193 -1.74 -22.31 6.64
C ARG A 193 -0.55 -23.27 6.76
N ARG A 194 -0.76 -24.46 7.31
CA ARG A 194 0.25 -25.52 7.40
C ARG A 194 1.61 -25.06 7.98
N PRO A 195 1.66 -24.25 9.07
CA PRO A 195 2.92 -23.68 9.56
C PRO A 195 3.94 -24.71 10.01
N SER A 196 3.51 -25.93 10.40
CA SER A 196 4.38 -27.03 10.84
C SER A 196 4.75 -28.01 9.73
N ASP A 197 4.30 -27.80 8.49
CA ASP A 197 4.67 -28.65 7.35
C ASP A 197 6.18 -28.51 7.05
N PRO A 198 6.94 -29.61 6.96
CA PRO A 198 8.38 -29.55 6.71
C PRO A 198 8.75 -28.79 5.42
N ALA A 199 7.94 -28.91 4.36
CA ALA A 199 8.18 -28.18 3.10
C ALA A 199 7.95 -26.66 3.28
N VAL A 200 6.95 -26.26 4.06
CA VAL A 200 6.70 -24.85 4.41
C VAL A 200 7.85 -24.29 5.25
N GLN A 201 8.34 -25.05 6.23
CA GLN A 201 9.49 -24.63 7.05
C GLN A 201 10.79 -24.54 6.23
N ALA A 202 11.04 -25.49 5.32
CA ALA A 202 12.17 -25.45 4.42
C ALA A 202 12.08 -24.25 3.46
N GLY A 203 10.86 -23.94 2.96
CA GLY A 203 10.59 -22.76 2.13
C GLY A 203 10.83 -21.46 2.87
N LYS A 204 10.40 -21.35 4.15
CA LYS A 204 10.70 -20.19 5.01
C LYS A 204 12.21 -20.01 5.20
N ALA A 205 12.93 -21.09 5.45
CA ALA A 205 14.39 -21.04 5.58
C ALA A 205 15.06 -20.56 4.28
N THR A 206 14.59 -21.04 3.12
CA THR A 206 15.08 -20.62 1.81
C THR A 206 14.75 -19.12 1.57
N PHE A 207 13.54 -18.67 1.87
CA PHE A 207 13.10 -17.27 1.78
C PHE A 207 14.03 -16.32 2.56
N LEU A 208 14.32 -16.66 3.79
CA LEU A 208 15.24 -15.89 4.63
C LEU A 208 16.69 -15.99 4.13
N GLY A 209 17.12 -17.20 3.76
CA GLY A 209 18.49 -17.49 3.33
C GLY A 209 18.91 -16.76 2.05
N ILE A 210 17.99 -16.55 1.09
CA ILE A 210 18.31 -15.80 -0.12
C ILE A 210 18.14 -14.28 0.03
N GLY A 211 17.58 -13.81 1.17
CA GLY A 211 17.52 -12.40 1.54
C GLY A 211 16.17 -11.72 1.33
N CYS A 212 15.08 -12.44 1.02
CA CYS A 212 13.75 -11.82 0.89
C CYS A 212 13.29 -11.11 2.19
N GLY A 213 13.70 -11.66 3.35
CA GLY A 213 13.38 -11.11 4.67
C GLY A 213 14.00 -9.74 4.98
N LYS A 214 14.86 -9.20 4.12
CA LYS A 214 15.47 -7.89 4.31
C LYS A 214 14.48 -6.73 4.07
N CYS A 215 13.62 -6.86 3.08
CA CYS A 215 12.47 -5.97 2.85
C CYS A 215 11.20 -6.57 3.47
N HIS A 216 10.97 -7.86 3.26
CA HIS A 216 9.84 -8.58 3.84
C HIS A 216 10.14 -9.03 5.27
N THR A 217 10.31 -8.06 6.19
CA THR A 217 10.59 -8.27 7.62
C THR A 217 9.59 -9.25 8.22
N PRO A 218 10.06 -10.39 8.75
CA PRO A 218 9.16 -11.50 9.07
C PRO A 218 8.21 -11.23 10.22
N GLU A 219 8.65 -10.49 11.24
CA GLU A 219 7.92 -10.39 12.50
C GLU A 219 8.02 -9.01 13.12
N TRP A 220 6.91 -8.57 13.70
CA TRP A 220 6.81 -7.36 14.50
C TRP A 220 6.07 -7.62 15.79
N THR A 221 6.31 -6.76 16.79
CA THR A 221 5.50 -6.70 18.01
C THR A 221 4.97 -5.28 18.17
N THR A 222 3.65 -5.11 18.23
CA THR A 222 3.04 -3.82 18.45
C THR A 222 3.34 -3.32 19.88
N PRO A 223 3.55 -2.01 20.08
CA PRO A 223 3.57 -1.41 21.40
C PRO A 223 2.15 -1.42 22.02
N ARG A 224 1.96 -0.77 23.15
CA ARG A 224 0.61 -0.55 23.69
C ARG A 224 -0.27 0.19 22.67
N SER A 225 -1.55 -0.14 22.63
CA SER A 225 -2.53 0.49 21.73
C SER A 225 -3.75 0.97 22.51
N ASP A 226 -4.43 1.98 21.99
CA ASP A 226 -5.74 2.45 22.44
C ASP A 226 -6.85 1.39 22.22
N VAL A 227 -6.65 0.51 21.24
CA VAL A 227 -7.47 -0.67 21.00
C VAL A 227 -6.76 -1.89 21.61
N ALA A 228 -7.24 -2.38 22.74
CA ALA A 228 -6.55 -3.39 23.55
C ALA A 228 -6.10 -4.63 22.78
N VAL A 229 -6.91 -5.11 21.81
CA VAL A 229 -6.58 -6.29 20.99
C VAL A 229 -5.46 -6.05 19.99
N LEU A 230 -5.02 -4.83 19.79
CA LEU A 230 -3.91 -4.46 18.90
C LEU A 230 -2.61 -4.23 19.68
N GLY A 231 -2.66 -4.09 21.00
CA GLY A 231 -1.47 -3.81 21.82
C GLY A 231 -0.70 -5.06 22.20
N ASN A 232 0.64 -4.97 22.22
CA ASN A 232 1.55 -6.06 22.62
C ASN A 232 1.29 -7.36 21.84
N GLN A 233 0.96 -7.26 20.56
CA GLN A 233 0.74 -8.41 19.67
C GLN A 233 1.98 -8.70 18.85
N THR A 234 2.46 -9.93 18.88
CA THR A 234 3.49 -10.40 17.94
C THR A 234 2.80 -11.02 16.72
N PHE A 235 3.21 -10.61 15.53
CA PHE A 235 2.57 -10.99 14.28
C PHE A 235 3.58 -11.01 13.13
N ALA A 236 3.27 -11.77 12.08
CA ALA A 236 4.18 -12.02 10.96
C ALA A 236 3.62 -11.46 9.63
N PRO A 237 3.81 -10.16 9.34
CA PRO A 237 3.27 -9.54 8.13
C PRO A 237 4.17 -9.72 6.91
N TYR A 238 5.47 -9.99 7.10
CA TYR A 238 6.46 -10.00 6.03
C TYR A 238 6.49 -8.68 5.25
N THR A 239 6.71 -7.58 5.96
CA THR A 239 6.89 -6.21 5.42
C THR A 239 7.66 -5.37 6.41
N ASP A 240 8.47 -4.45 5.93
CA ASP A 240 9.10 -3.38 6.71
C ASP A 240 8.34 -2.05 6.64
N LEU A 241 7.32 -1.95 5.76
CA LEU A 241 6.55 -0.75 5.43
C LEU A 241 7.36 0.35 4.75
N LEU A 242 8.61 0.11 4.38
CA LEU A 242 9.48 1.07 3.71
C LEU A 242 9.30 1.02 2.18
N LEU A 243 9.78 2.07 1.54
CA LEU A 243 9.92 2.17 0.10
C LEU A 243 11.27 1.59 -0.31
N HIS A 244 11.26 0.85 -1.41
CA HIS A 244 12.47 0.33 -2.06
C HIS A 244 12.44 0.65 -3.54
N ASP A 245 13.60 1.03 -4.10
CA ASP A 245 13.75 1.19 -5.54
C ASP A 245 13.70 -0.18 -6.22
N MET A 246 12.61 -0.40 -6.98
CA MET A 246 12.36 -1.65 -7.69
C MET A 246 12.91 -1.65 -9.13
N GLY A 247 13.65 -0.61 -9.49
CA GLY A 247 14.30 -0.49 -10.77
C GLY A 247 13.39 -0.13 -11.94
N PRO A 248 13.97 0.02 -13.16
CA PRO A 248 13.25 0.57 -14.32
C PRO A 248 12.07 -0.31 -14.79
N GLY A 249 12.04 -1.59 -14.45
CA GLY A 249 10.93 -2.48 -14.82
C GLY A 249 9.61 -2.18 -14.09
N LEU A 250 9.69 -1.49 -12.95
CA LEU A 250 8.55 -1.08 -12.13
C LEU A 250 8.47 0.45 -11.95
N ASP A 251 9.20 1.21 -12.77
CA ASP A 251 9.15 2.68 -12.80
C ASP A 251 8.01 3.14 -13.71
N ASP A 252 6.98 3.74 -13.11
CA ASP A 252 5.82 4.28 -13.81
C ASP A 252 5.90 5.80 -14.02
N GLY A 253 6.98 6.46 -13.61
CA GLY A 253 7.14 7.90 -13.68
C GLY A 253 6.26 8.70 -12.69
N TYR A 254 5.45 8.05 -11.85
CA TYR A 254 4.57 8.66 -10.87
C TYR A 254 5.25 8.78 -9.50
N THR A 255 5.11 9.95 -8.87
CA THR A 255 5.61 10.22 -7.51
C THR A 255 4.46 10.54 -6.56
N GLU A 256 4.62 10.21 -5.27
CA GLU A 256 3.62 10.47 -4.23
C GLU A 256 4.31 10.72 -2.88
N GLY A 257 4.08 11.90 -2.28
CA GLY A 257 4.90 12.36 -1.15
C GLY A 257 6.37 12.46 -1.55
N THR A 258 7.28 11.91 -0.75
CA THR A 258 8.71 11.85 -1.08
C THR A 258 9.12 10.59 -1.86
N ALA A 259 8.16 9.69 -2.15
CA ALA A 259 8.43 8.47 -2.91
C ALA A 259 8.80 8.79 -4.35
N LYS A 260 9.94 8.30 -4.82
CA LYS A 260 10.39 8.40 -6.22
C LYS A 260 9.61 7.47 -7.14
N THR A 261 9.83 7.63 -8.44
CA THR A 261 9.05 6.95 -9.48
C THR A 261 9.15 5.43 -9.43
N ALA A 262 10.35 4.88 -9.20
CA ALA A 262 10.60 3.43 -9.08
C ALA A 262 10.45 2.87 -7.66
N GLU A 263 10.19 3.73 -6.65
CA GLU A 263 10.08 3.31 -5.26
C GLU A 263 8.66 2.83 -4.92
N TRP A 264 8.57 1.66 -4.28
CA TRP A 264 7.33 1.01 -3.89
C TRP A 264 7.41 0.51 -2.46
N ARG A 265 6.31 0.69 -1.71
CA ARG A 265 6.22 0.15 -0.35
C ARG A 265 6.18 -1.37 -0.38
N THR A 266 7.00 -2.01 0.44
CA THR A 266 6.91 -3.46 0.67
C THR A 266 5.52 -3.82 1.18
N PRO A 267 4.70 -4.57 0.41
CA PRO A 267 3.39 -4.98 0.88
C PRO A 267 3.51 -6.13 1.89
N PRO A 268 2.57 -6.26 2.85
CA PRO A 268 2.48 -7.46 3.65
C PRO A 268 2.19 -8.69 2.77
N LEU A 269 2.77 -9.84 3.13
CA LEU A 269 2.58 -11.09 2.38
C LEU A 269 1.51 -12.00 2.99
N TRP A 270 0.97 -11.70 4.18
CA TRP A 270 -0.13 -12.49 4.72
C TRP A 270 -1.33 -12.51 3.77
N GLY A 271 -2.01 -13.65 3.68
CA GLY A 271 -3.12 -13.85 2.75
C GLY A 271 -2.70 -13.95 1.28
N LEU A 272 -1.39 -14.04 0.98
CA LEU A 272 -0.91 -14.13 -0.42
C LEU A 272 -1.50 -15.34 -1.14
N GLY A 273 -1.44 -16.52 -0.52
CA GLY A 273 -1.99 -17.75 -1.11
C GLY A 273 -3.52 -17.79 -1.18
N LEU A 274 -4.21 -16.83 -0.53
CA LEU A 274 -5.67 -16.66 -0.59
C LEU A 274 -6.10 -15.54 -1.54
N SER A 275 -5.16 -14.78 -2.10
CA SER A 275 -5.46 -13.59 -2.90
C SER A 275 -6.34 -13.87 -4.12
N ALA A 276 -6.19 -15.04 -4.75
CA ALA A 276 -7.02 -15.44 -5.87
C ALA A 276 -8.53 -15.46 -5.53
N ASN A 277 -8.89 -15.77 -4.27
CA ASN A 277 -10.29 -15.84 -3.84
C ASN A 277 -11.02 -14.49 -3.95
N SER A 278 -10.32 -13.39 -3.67
CA SER A 278 -10.87 -12.03 -3.80
C SER A 278 -10.68 -11.45 -5.21
N GLN A 279 -9.81 -12.04 -6.03
CA GLN A 279 -9.43 -11.54 -7.35
C GLN A 279 -10.08 -12.32 -8.51
N GLY A 280 -11.23 -12.95 -8.29
CA GLY A 280 -11.98 -13.64 -9.34
C GLY A 280 -11.37 -14.96 -9.79
N GLY A 281 -10.58 -15.63 -8.96
CA GLY A 281 -9.99 -16.95 -9.24
C GLY A 281 -8.57 -16.90 -9.85
N GLY A 282 -8.04 -15.71 -10.12
CA GLY A 282 -6.67 -15.51 -10.62
C GLY A 282 -5.84 -14.63 -9.71
N LEU A 283 -4.52 -14.70 -9.80
CA LEU A 283 -3.61 -13.82 -9.08
C LEU A 283 -3.30 -12.56 -9.92
N PHE A 284 -3.29 -11.42 -9.23
CA PHE A 284 -2.89 -10.13 -9.80
C PHE A 284 -2.00 -9.41 -8.77
N LEU A 285 -0.69 -9.59 -8.93
CA LEU A 285 0.31 -9.14 -7.97
C LEU A 285 1.05 -7.90 -8.46
N LEU A 286 1.91 -7.35 -7.62
CA LEU A 286 2.54 -6.04 -7.72
C LEU A 286 1.53 -4.89 -7.55
N HIS A 287 1.94 -3.65 -7.83
CA HIS A 287 1.11 -2.48 -7.59
C HIS A 287 -0.07 -2.37 -8.55
N ASP A 288 0.10 -2.82 -9.78
CA ASP A 288 -0.87 -2.71 -10.89
C ASP A 288 -1.54 -4.04 -11.29
N GLY A 289 -1.11 -5.15 -10.71
CA GLY A 289 -1.66 -6.47 -10.99
C GLY A 289 -1.08 -7.16 -12.23
N ARG A 290 0.08 -6.69 -12.73
CA ARG A 290 0.71 -7.27 -13.94
C ARG A 290 1.19 -8.70 -13.78
N ALA A 291 1.66 -9.10 -12.61
CA ALA A 291 2.13 -10.45 -12.35
C ALA A 291 0.97 -11.41 -12.05
N ARG A 292 0.94 -12.57 -12.72
CA ARG A 292 -0.12 -13.57 -12.67
C ARG A 292 0.22 -14.78 -11.81
N SER A 293 1.42 -14.83 -11.29
CA SER A 293 1.89 -15.85 -10.35
C SER A 293 2.90 -15.26 -9.38
N VAL A 294 3.15 -15.97 -8.29
CA VAL A 294 4.17 -15.59 -7.31
C VAL A 294 5.57 -15.67 -7.94
N ASP A 295 5.84 -16.70 -8.76
CA ASP A 295 7.11 -16.84 -9.49
C ASP A 295 7.34 -15.63 -10.43
N GLU A 296 6.31 -15.22 -11.18
CA GLU A 296 6.39 -14.06 -12.05
C GLU A 296 6.62 -12.77 -11.26
N ALA A 297 5.93 -12.58 -10.14
CA ALA A 297 6.13 -11.42 -9.28
C ALA A 297 7.58 -11.34 -8.78
N ILE A 298 8.17 -12.46 -8.32
CA ILE A 298 9.57 -12.50 -7.88
C ILE A 298 10.52 -12.16 -9.02
N ARG A 299 10.29 -12.66 -10.24
CA ARG A 299 11.12 -12.38 -11.42
C ARG A 299 11.06 -10.93 -11.89
N LEU A 300 9.99 -10.22 -11.55
CA LEU A 300 9.84 -8.79 -11.84
C LEU A 300 10.51 -7.88 -10.79
N HIS A 301 11.00 -8.44 -9.69
CA HIS A 301 11.77 -7.68 -8.71
C HIS A 301 13.10 -7.21 -9.31
N GLY A 302 13.32 -5.90 -9.34
CA GLY A 302 14.52 -5.24 -9.86
C GLY A 302 15.16 -4.32 -8.82
N GLY A 303 15.97 -3.36 -9.25
CA GLY A 303 16.59 -2.38 -8.36
C GLY A 303 17.31 -3.02 -7.17
N GLU A 304 16.95 -2.62 -5.96
CA GLU A 304 17.48 -3.17 -4.70
C GLU A 304 17.24 -4.68 -4.56
N ALA A 305 16.12 -5.19 -5.06
CA ALA A 305 15.79 -6.61 -4.98
C ALA A 305 16.47 -7.48 -6.05
N ARG A 306 17.23 -6.90 -6.98
CA ARG A 306 17.86 -7.64 -8.10
C ARG A 306 18.72 -8.80 -7.64
N ALA A 307 19.59 -8.57 -6.66
CA ALA A 307 20.49 -9.60 -6.18
C ALA A 307 19.73 -10.78 -5.51
N VAL A 308 18.61 -10.50 -4.84
CA VAL A 308 17.74 -11.53 -4.25
C VAL A 308 17.02 -12.32 -5.33
N ARG A 309 16.50 -11.65 -6.36
CA ARG A 309 15.90 -12.30 -7.53
C ARG A 309 16.90 -13.23 -8.23
N GLU A 310 18.13 -12.79 -8.49
CA GLU A 310 19.16 -13.62 -9.12
C GLU A 310 19.47 -14.87 -8.31
N ARG A 311 19.51 -14.77 -6.97
CA ARG A 311 19.62 -15.95 -6.08
C ARG A 311 18.41 -16.87 -6.17
N TYR A 312 17.21 -16.34 -6.28
CA TYR A 312 15.99 -17.13 -6.52
C TYR A 312 16.05 -17.91 -7.83
N GLU A 313 16.50 -17.26 -8.91
CA GLU A 313 16.63 -17.88 -10.23
C GLU A 313 17.64 -19.01 -10.26
N GLN A 314 18.66 -18.97 -9.39
CA GLN A 314 19.69 -19.99 -9.23
C GLN A 314 19.26 -21.16 -8.33
N LEU A 315 18.12 -21.07 -7.64
CA LEU A 315 17.62 -22.18 -6.82
C LEU A 315 17.35 -23.42 -7.67
N THR A 316 17.64 -24.60 -7.09
CA THR A 316 17.18 -25.86 -7.69
C THR A 316 15.64 -25.86 -7.76
N PRO A 317 15.02 -26.63 -8.70
CA PRO A 317 13.57 -26.75 -8.76
C PRO A 317 12.93 -27.10 -7.42
N ALA A 318 13.48 -28.07 -6.69
CA ALA A 318 12.98 -28.47 -5.37
C ALA A 318 12.99 -27.32 -4.35
N LYS A 319 14.08 -26.54 -4.29
CA LYS A 319 14.16 -25.39 -3.38
C LYS A 319 13.22 -24.26 -3.77
N ARG A 320 13.00 -24.07 -5.06
CA ARG A 320 12.00 -23.12 -5.56
C ARG A 320 10.59 -23.53 -5.19
N ASP A 321 10.26 -24.82 -5.36
CA ASP A 321 8.95 -25.36 -4.98
C ASP A 321 8.69 -25.23 -3.48
N GLU A 322 9.69 -25.50 -2.62
CA GLU A 322 9.61 -25.28 -1.18
C GLU A 322 9.32 -23.82 -0.85
N LEU A 323 10.04 -22.86 -1.48
CA LEU A 323 9.83 -21.43 -1.27
C LEU A 323 8.43 -20.98 -1.71
N LEU A 324 7.96 -21.45 -2.86
CA LEU A 324 6.62 -21.14 -3.35
C LEU A 324 5.54 -21.75 -2.45
N ASN A 325 5.74 -22.96 -1.92
CA ASN A 325 4.86 -23.58 -0.92
C ASN A 325 4.77 -22.74 0.37
N PHE A 326 5.90 -22.18 0.82
CA PHE A 326 5.90 -21.27 1.97
C PHE A 326 5.05 -20.03 1.66
N LEU A 327 5.28 -19.36 0.53
CA LEU A 327 4.54 -18.16 0.13
C LEU A 327 3.04 -18.44 -0.08
N ASP A 328 2.70 -19.60 -0.64
CA ASP A 328 1.31 -20.06 -0.73
C ASP A 328 0.68 -20.29 0.65
N SER A 329 1.46 -20.68 1.65
CA SER A 329 0.95 -20.92 3.00
C SER A 329 0.56 -19.64 3.73
N LEU A 330 1.11 -18.49 3.34
CA LEU A 330 0.79 -17.19 3.90
C LEU A 330 -0.58 -16.72 3.38
#